data_53a9f76f88489b787dba0c38ddd88dae
#
_entry.id   53a9f76f88489b787dba0c38ddd88dae
#
_cell.length_a   1.000
_cell.length_b   1.000
_cell.length_c   1.000
_cell.angle_alpha   90.00
_cell.angle_beta   90.00
_cell.angle_gamma   90.00
#
_symmetry.space_group_name_H-M   'P 1'
#
loop_
_entity.id
_entity.type
_entity.pdbx_description
1 polymer ?
#
loop_
_entity_poly.entity_id
_entity_poly.type
_entity_poly.pdbx_seq_one_letter_code
_entity_poly.pdbx_strand_id
1 'polypeptide(L)'
;MKFSRVWAITLVLAGFGLGAGTAAALHAPHTLRHARIAESHLTEPHRTAGHRAAAARSTGAAARPAARSAAAHGRAARATRNTVSSRSTVRLTARGSARARLRRAAFTATITPRRHRFVEQFTASSFANRNIFAGDVTAGEDPVVRQAAIDALGGMNGTAVVIDPSNGRILAMVNQRLALSPGAEPCSTIKITVAMAALSEGLVNRNTPVQLPGFRMNMTEALAKSNNLYFETLGRRLGFERVHHYATLFGLGELAGYHIQGEQLGSYPDRELPASEGGVGRMCSFGQSVSLTPLQLGAYVSAIANGGTLYYLQHPTSPAEAAQFQPRVKRTLPIGRYIPDLEDGMAGAVEYGTARRLRANFHELPVFGKTGTCSNGGTRLGWFASYSDSPQGSLVTVFLLEGGRDTFGPRAAELTGEFYKNLWNRNWFAAKGQQESASVWPAYSQARP
;
A
#
# COMPACT_ATOMS: atom_id res chain seq x y z
N MET A 1 19.64 -53.68 -41.08
CA MET A 1 20.99 -53.11 -41.02
C MET A 1 21.02 -52.28 -39.72
N LYS A 2 21.41 -52.86 -38.60
CA LYS A 2 22.69 -52.94 -37.88
C LYS A 2 23.52 -51.66 -37.99
N PHE A 3 23.61 -50.88 -36.85
CA PHE A 3 24.82 -50.83 -36.06
C PHE A 3 24.54 -50.15 -34.69
N SER A 4 24.77 -50.95 -33.68
CA SER A 4 24.95 -50.69 -32.26
C SER A 4 26.32 -50.03 -32.01
N ARG A 5 26.45 -49.09 -31.06
CA ARG A 5 27.72 -48.87 -30.32
C ARG A 5 27.46 -48.47 -28.89
N VAL A 6 27.79 -49.38 -28.03
CA VAL A 6 28.03 -49.35 -26.60
C VAL A 6 29.45 -48.81 -26.34
N TRP A 7 29.64 -47.93 -25.33
CA TRP A 7 30.92 -47.72 -24.59
C TRP A 7 30.51 -47.25 -23.19
N ALA A 8 30.60 -48.05 -22.21
CA ALA A 8 31.68 -48.59 -21.39
C ALA A 8 32.19 -47.61 -20.33
N ILE A 9 31.90 -48.05 -19.12
CA ILE A 9 32.28 -47.61 -17.76
C ILE A 9 33.81 -47.49 -17.62
N THR A 10 34.25 -46.45 -16.84
CA THR A 10 35.54 -46.55 -16.14
C THR A 10 35.38 -45.98 -14.72
N LEU A 11 35.42 -46.90 -13.78
CA LEU A 11 35.60 -46.69 -12.33
C LEU A 11 37.10 -46.50 -12.08
N VAL A 12 37.46 -45.45 -11.30
CA VAL A 12 38.79 -45.39 -10.67
C VAL A 12 38.61 -45.16 -9.18
N LEU A 13 38.90 -46.23 -8.42
CA LEU A 13 39.13 -46.30 -6.99
C LEU A 13 40.64 -46.20 -6.73
N ALA A 14 41.07 -45.29 -5.87
CA ALA A 14 42.26 -45.37 -4.99
C ALA A 14 42.25 -44.10 -4.14
N GLY A 15 42.45 -44.06 -2.84
CA GLY A 15 42.92 -45.00 -1.84
C GLY A 15 43.50 -44.19 -0.68
N PHE A 16 43.12 -44.47 0.51
CA PHE A 16 43.78 -44.35 1.83
C PHE A 16 44.68 -43.15 2.17
N GLY A 17 44.33 -42.51 3.29
CA GLY A 17 45.26 -41.68 4.08
C GLY A 17 44.67 -41.33 5.44
N LEU A 18 44.97 -42.16 6.45
CA LEU A 18 44.70 -41.94 7.89
C LEU A 18 45.60 -40.78 8.41
N GLY A 19 45.00 -39.86 9.15
CA GLY A 19 45.75 -38.88 9.95
C GLY A 19 44.89 -38.42 11.13
N ALA A 20 45.07 -39.03 12.28
CA ALA A 20 44.49 -38.63 13.56
C ALA A 20 45.19 -37.38 14.08
N GLY A 21 44.38 -36.38 14.44
CA GLY A 21 44.87 -35.18 15.12
C GLY A 21 43.77 -34.62 16.00
N THR A 22 43.80 -34.97 17.27
CA THR A 22 42.98 -34.44 18.36
C THR A 22 43.38 -33.02 18.68
N ALA A 23 42.45 -32.07 18.57
CA ALA A 23 42.58 -30.80 19.29
C ALA A 23 41.18 -30.40 19.82
N ALA A 24 41.04 -30.54 21.12
CA ALA A 24 39.96 -30.04 21.92
C ALA A 24 39.99 -28.50 21.91
N ALA A 25 38.93 -27.87 21.52
CA ALA A 25 38.70 -26.46 21.77
C ALA A 25 37.39 -26.28 22.53
N LEU A 26 37.57 -25.72 23.71
CA LEU A 26 36.57 -25.37 24.72
C LEU A 26 35.46 -24.49 24.19
N HIS A 27 34.24 -24.92 24.39
CA HIS A 27 33.05 -24.07 24.29
C HIS A 27 32.90 -23.26 25.56
N ALA A 28 32.95 -21.93 25.49
CA ALA A 28 32.47 -21.04 26.54
C ALA A 28 31.10 -20.47 26.13
N PRO A 29 30.11 -20.51 27.01
CA PRO A 29 28.81 -19.90 26.72
C PRO A 29 28.85 -18.40 27.01
N HIS A 30 28.47 -17.59 26.03
CA HIS A 30 28.19 -16.17 26.24
C HIS A 30 26.86 -15.99 26.96
N THR A 31 26.95 -15.70 28.25
CA THR A 31 25.84 -15.24 29.08
C THR A 31 25.51 -13.77 28.72
N LEU A 32 24.32 -13.54 28.24
CA LEU A 32 23.73 -12.20 28.12
C LEU A 32 23.47 -11.64 29.52
N ARG A 33 24.22 -10.60 29.89
CA ARG A 33 23.92 -9.77 31.07
C ARG A 33 22.84 -8.76 30.73
N HIS A 34 21.67 -8.95 31.31
CA HIS A 34 20.71 -7.89 31.48
C HIS A 34 21.22 -6.86 32.49
N ALA A 35 21.47 -5.65 32.04
CA ALA A 35 21.71 -4.51 32.93
C ALA A 35 20.34 -3.99 33.40
N ARG A 36 20.00 -4.24 34.64
CA ARG A 36 18.97 -3.52 35.39
C ARG A 36 19.53 -2.16 35.74
N ILE A 37 18.88 -1.09 35.28
CA ILE A 37 19.11 0.25 35.79
C ILE A 37 18.30 0.39 37.05
N ALA A 38 19.00 0.59 38.17
CA ALA A 38 18.44 0.82 39.48
C ALA A 38 17.90 2.27 39.55
N GLU A 39 16.68 2.41 40.06
CA GLU A 39 16.11 3.66 40.55
C GLU A 39 16.90 4.13 41.76
N SER A 40 17.45 5.32 41.70
CA SER A 40 17.93 6.03 42.90
C SER A 40 16.94 7.13 43.24
N HIS A 41 16.23 6.90 44.35
CA HIS A 41 15.54 7.93 45.13
C HIS A 41 16.59 8.90 45.69
N LEU A 42 16.41 10.19 45.48
CA LEU A 42 16.98 11.21 46.33
C LEU A 42 15.89 12.22 46.71
N THR A 43 15.76 12.29 48.02
CA THR A 43 14.92 13.06 48.89
C THR A 43 15.05 14.57 48.69
N GLU A 44 13.91 15.25 48.88
CA GLU A 44 13.76 16.70 49.15
C GLU A 44 14.56 17.19 50.34
N PRO A 45 14.76 18.53 50.43
CA PRO A 45 14.28 19.16 51.65
C PRO A 45 13.41 20.42 51.38
N HIS A 46 12.39 20.50 52.23
CA HIS A 46 11.54 21.64 52.52
C HIS A 46 12.27 22.94 52.76
N ARG A 47 11.73 24.05 52.30
CA ARG A 47 11.70 25.31 53.10
C ARG A 47 10.43 26.12 52.83
N THR A 48 9.82 26.43 53.92
CA THR A 48 8.60 27.12 54.28
C THR A 48 8.60 28.63 54.07
N ALA A 49 7.40 29.18 54.03
CA ALA A 49 6.90 30.51 54.43
C ALA A 49 6.96 31.62 53.36
N GLY A 50 5.96 32.39 53.15
CA GLY A 50 4.81 32.80 53.94
C GLY A 50 3.91 33.78 53.20
N HIS A 51 2.67 33.76 53.60
CA HIS A 51 1.66 34.80 53.79
C HIS A 51 1.57 36.03 52.86
N ARG A 52 0.44 36.30 52.24
CA ARG A 52 -0.83 36.96 52.69
C ARG A 52 -1.65 37.28 51.45
N ALA A 53 -2.85 36.88 51.31
CA ALA A 53 -4.14 37.38 51.81
C ALA A 53 -4.54 38.77 51.27
N ALA A 54 -5.65 38.78 50.58
CA ALA A 54 -6.85 39.62 50.68
C ALA A 54 -7.52 39.63 49.29
N ALA A 55 -8.66 39.06 49.06
CA ALA A 55 -10.03 39.45 49.47
C ALA A 55 -10.53 40.69 48.72
N ALA A 56 -11.56 40.53 47.93
CA ALA A 56 -12.88 41.12 47.95
C ALA A 56 -13.51 41.04 46.56
N ARG A 57 -14.59 40.28 46.38
CA ARG A 57 -16.01 40.70 46.37
C ARG A 57 -16.34 41.84 45.39
N SER A 58 -17.19 41.52 44.41
CA SER A 58 -18.63 41.79 44.38
C SER A 58 -19.17 41.45 42.99
N THR A 59 -20.12 40.54 42.88
CA THR A 59 -21.57 40.71 42.75
C THR A 59 -22.03 41.60 41.60
N GLY A 60 -22.83 40.99 40.75
CA GLY A 60 -23.65 41.70 39.78
C GLY A 60 -24.34 40.71 38.81
N ALA A 61 -25.50 40.30 39.28
CA ALA A 61 -26.48 39.50 38.55
C ALA A 61 -27.34 40.38 37.65
N ALA A 62 -28.13 39.71 36.83
CA ALA A 62 -29.33 40.14 36.10
C ALA A 62 -29.07 40.34 34.61
N ALA A 63 -29.80 39.85 33.70
CA ALA A 63 -31.10 39.22 33.57
C ALA A 63 -31.37 39.16 32.08
N ARG A 64 -31.92 38.06 31.65
CA ARG A 64 -32.65 37.94 30.37
C ARG A 64 -33.89 38.83 30.41
N PRO A 65 -34.44 39.25 29.24
CA PRO A 65 -35.68 38.58 28.88
C PRO A 65 -35.77 38.14 27.42
N ALA A 66 -36.61 37.13 27.24
CA ALA A 66 -37.17 36.62 26.01
C ALA A 66 -38.44 37.39 25.64
N ALA A 67 -38.70 37.51 24.33
CA ALA A 67 -40.05 37.60 23.75
C ALA A 67 -39.91 37.34 22.26
N ARG A 68 -40.43 36.27 21.72
CA ARG A 68 -41.78 35.97 21.21
C ARG A 68 -42.15 36.80 19.97
N SER A 69 -42.29 36.03 18.90
CA SER A 69 -43.47 35.71 18.01
C SER A 69 -43.65 36.77 16.95
N ALA A 70 -44.01 36.44 15.72
CA ALA A 70 -45.10 35.62 15.24
C ALA A 70 -44.97 35.30 13.75
N ALA A 71 -45.63 34.27 13.37
CA ALA A 71 -45.86 33.77 12.03
C ALA A 71 -46.77 34.66 11.18
N ALA A 72 -46.67 34.54 9.86
CA ALA A 72 -47.80 34.49 8.93
C ALA A 72 -47.24 34.23 7.52
N HIS A 73 -47.51 33.11 6.95
CA HIS A 73 -48.43 32.74 5.87
C HIS A 73 -48.52 33.70 4.66
N GLY A 74 -48.33 33.15 3.50
CA GLY A 74 -48.74 33.76 2.25
C GLY A 74 -48.32 32.99 1.01
N ARG A 75 -49.08 32.01 0.64
CA ARG A 75 -49.37 31.29 -0.59
C ARG A 75 -49.14 32.04 -1.91
N ALA A 76 -48.56 31.36 -2.85
CA ALA A 76 -48.93 31.00 -4.23
C ALA A 76 -49.65 32.03 -5.14
N ALA A 77 -49.10 32.13 -6.36
CA ALA A 77 -49.78 32.06 -7.66
C ALA A 77 -48.75 32.39 -8.76
N ARG A 78 -48.45 31.59 -9.65
CA ARG A 78 -48.94 31.09 -10.96
C ARG A 78 -49.43 32.18 -11.92
N ALA A 79 -48.90 32.05 -13.13
CA ALA A 79 -49.41 32.45 -14.44
C ALA A 79 -48.71 33.70 -15.05
N THR A 80 -48.30 33.75 -16.21
CA THR A 80 -48.62 33.30 -17.55
C THR A 80 -47.92 34.25 -18.54
N ARG A 81 -47.58 33.69 -19.65
CA ARG A 81 -47.18 34.30 -20.93
C ARG A 81 -47.72 35.72 -21.19
N ASN A 82 -46.88 36.56 -21.77
CA ASN A 82 -47.34 37.23 -23.02
C ASN A 82 -46.16 37.78 -23.82
N THR A 83 -46.13 37.37 -25.05
CA THR A 83 -45.41 37.92 -26.18
C THR A 83 -46.02 39.27 -26.59
N VAL A 84 -45.21 40.29 -26.74
CA VAL A 84 -45.57 41.43 -27.64
C VAL A 84 -44.36 41.88 -28.41
N SER A 85 -44.48 41.73 -29.70
CA SER A 85 -43.67 42.30 -30.76
C SER A 85 -43.97 43.81 -30.87
N SER A 86 -42.95 44.65 -30.91
CA SER A 86 -43.09 45.98 -31.51
C SER A 86 -41.87 46.31 -32.31
N ARG A 87 -42.09 46.31 -33.63
CA ARG A 87 -41.22 46.93 -34.62
C ARG A 87 -41.25 48.42 -34.42
N SER A 88 -40.07 49.03 -34.23
CA SER A 88 -39.88 50.46 -34.45
C SER A 88 -38.78 50.65 -35.50
N THR A 89 -39.22 51.08 -36.66
CA THR A 89 -38.43 51.57 -37.79
C THR A 89 -37.90 52.94 -37.42
N VAL A 90 -36.60 53.11 -37.28
CA VAL A 90 -35.96 54.40 -37.27
C VAL A 90 -35.10 54.52 -38.53
N ARG A 91 -35.50 55.45 -39.40
CA ARG A 91 -34.72 55.93 -40.58
C ARG A 91 -33.46 56.57 -40.07
N LEU A 92 -32.31 56.02 -40.43
CA LEU A 92 -31.03 56.68 -40.24
C LEU A 92 -30.62 57.41 -41.49
N THR A 93 -30.52 58.70 -41.38
CA THR A 93 -29.89 59.56 -42.33
C THR A 93 -28.37 59.38 -42.37
N ALA A 94 -27.87 59.06 -43.52
CA ALA A 94 -26.44 58.89 -43.76
C ALA A 94 -25.73 60.25 -43.77
N ARG A 95 -24.79 60.46 -42.87
CA ARG A 95 -23.57 61.24 -43.04
C ARG A 95 -22.71 61.11 -41.78
N GLY A 96 -21.75 60.25 -41.83
CA GLY A 96 -20.73 60.10 -40.79
C GLY A 96 -19.47 59.48 -41.39
N SER A 97 -18.44 60.26 -41.34
CA SER A 97 -17.14 60.13 -41.98
C SER A 97 -16.46 58.78 -41.97
N ALA A 98 -15.77 58.50 -43.06
CA ALA A 98 -15.01 57.25 -43.35
C ALA A 98 -13.91 56.88 -42.33
N ARG A 99 -13.67 57.67 -41.27
CA ARG A 99 -12.65 57.38 -40.23
C ARG A 99 -13.13 56.50 -39.07
N ALA A 100 -14.45 56.28 -38.96
CA ALA A 100 -14.99 55.42 -37.89
C ALA A 100 -15.09 53.94 -38.30
N ARG A 101 -14.85 53.57 -39.53
CA ARG A 101 -14.96 52.18 -40.02
C ARG A 101 -13.69 51.38 -39.89
N LEU A 102 -12.53 52.00 -39.61
CA LEU A 102 -11.25 51.27 -39.45
C LEU A 102 -10.92 50.81 -38.02
N ARG A 103 -11.72 51.18 -37.01
CA ARG A 103 -11.51 50.75 -35.64
C ARG A 103 -12.43 49.62 -35.19
N ARG A 104 -13.32 49.09 -36.04
CA ARG A 104 -14.23 47.97 -35.71
C ARG A 104 -13.81 46.62 -36.27
N ALA A 105 -12.68 46.52 -36.96
CA ALA A 105 -12.20 45.28 -37.56
C ALA A 105 -11.08 44.60 -36.78
N ALA A 106 -10.81 44.99 -35.53
CA ALA A 106 -9.76 44.41 -34.71
C ALA A 106 -10.27 43.78 -33.41
N PHE A 107 -11.55 43.39 -33.31
CA PHE A 107 -12.00 42.39 -32.34
C PHE A 107 -11.98 41.05 -33.05
N THR A 108 -10.80 40.53 -33.32
CA THR A 108 -10.60 39.09 -33.49
C THR A 108 -11.02 38.47 -32.19
N ALA A 109 -12.14 37.75 -32.19
CA ALA A 109 -12.52 36.86 -31.17
C ALA A 109 -11.33 35.93 -30.92
N THR A 110 -10.64 36.11 -29.79
CA THR A 110 -9.70 35.14 -29.28
C THR A 110 -10.53 33.88 -29.02
N ILE A 111 -10.54 32.98 -29.98
CA ILE A 111 -11.07 31.64 -29.81
C ILE A 111 -10.12 31.04 -28.78
N THR A 112 -10.47 31.15 -27.49
CA THR A 112 -9.85 30.34 -26.46
C THR A 112 -10.02 28.90 -26.92
N PRO A 113 -8.93 28.14 -27.15
CA PRO A 113 -9.06 26.75 -27.54
C PRO A 113 -9.87 26.07 -26.44
N ARG A 114 -11.06 25.60 -26.80
CA ARG A 114 -11.80 24.69 -25.91
C ARG A 114 -10.80 23.60 -25.51
N ARG A 115 -10.34 23.64 -24.27
CA ARG A 115 -9.58 22.52 -23.70
C ARG A 115 -10.46 21.29 -23.91
N HIS A 116 -10.11 20.47 -24.88
CA HIS A 116 -10.71 19.15 -25.01
C HIS A 116 -10.54 18.47 -23.67
N ARG A 117 -11.63 18.30 -22.94
CA ARG A 117 -11.63 17.57 -21.72
C ARG A 117 -11.37 16.13 -22.13
N PHE A 118 -10.14 15.65 -21.89
CA PHE A 118 -9.83 14.23 -22.08
C PHE A 118 -10.77 13.43 -21.17
N VAL A 119 -11.63 12.65 -21.75
CA VAL A 119 -12.50 11.71 -21.03
C VAL A 119 -11.89 10.36 -21.25
N GLU A 120 -11.34 9.80 -20.18
CA GLU A 120 -10.80 8.45 -20.19
C GLU A 120 -11.96 7.45 -20.42
N GLN A 121 -11.83 6.64 -21.46
CA GLN A 121 -12.80 5.61 -21.80
C GLN A 121 -12.24 4.25 -21.35
N PHE A 122 -13.02 3.55 -20.54
CA PHE A 122 -12.69 2.21 -20.09
C PHE A 122 -13.51 1.19 -20.91
N THR A 123 -12.80 0.17 -21.41
CA THR A 123 -13.41 -0.95 -22.15
C THR A 123 -13.63 -2.16 -21.26
N ALA A 124 -12.88 -2.27 -20.16
CA ALA A 124 -12.99 -3.34 -19.19
C ALA A 124 -14.08 -3.08 -18.16
N SER A 125 -14.77 -4.13 -17.73
CA SER A 125 -15.74 -4.08 -16.63
C SER A 125 -15.04 -4.18 -15.27
N SER A 126 -15.46 -3.37 -14.30
CA SER A 126 -15.02 -3.50 -12.91
C SER A 126 -15.63 -4.71 -12.19
N PHE A 127 -16.65 -5.33 -12.78
CA PHE A 127 -17.39 -6.44 -12.18
C PHE A 127 -17.18 -7.71 -13.00
N ALA A 128 -16.98 -8.81 -12.29
CA ALA A 128 -16.84 -10.13 -12.88
C ALA A 128 -18.20 -10.59 -13.42
N ASN A 129 -18.21 -11.07 -14.64
CA ASN A 129 -19.39 -11.65 -15.29
C ASN A 129 -19.48 -13.17 -15.18
N ARG A 130 -18.54 -13.78 -14.46
CA ARG A 130 -18.40 -15.22 -14.24
C ARG A 130 -17.72 -15.49 -12.89
N ASN A 131 -17.74 -16.76 -12.47
CA ASN A 131 -16.95 -17.17 -11.30
C ASN A 131 -15.44 -17.08 -11.63
N ILE A 132 -14.77 -16.03 -11.12
CA ILE A 132 -13.33 -15.80 -11.33
C ILE A 132 -12.46 -16.68 -10.42
N PHE A 133 -13.04 -17.37 -9.45
CA PHE A 133 -12.39 -18.26 -8.49
C PHE A 133 -12.39 -19.74 -8.95
N ALA A 134 -13.10 -20.03 -10.06
CA ALA A 134 -13.17 -21.38 -10.60
C ALA A 134 -11.76 -21.84 -11.05
N GLY A 135 -11.32 -22.96 -10.48
CA GLY A 135 -9.99 -23.52 -10.77
C GLY A 135 -8.90 -23.11 -9.79
N ASP A 136 -9.20 -22.28 -8.78
CA ASP A 136 -8.25 -22.03 -7.70
C ASP A 136 -7.97 -23.32 -6.91
N VAL A 137 -6.69 -23.56 -6.61
CA VAL A 137 -6.23 -24.65 -5.74
C VAL A 137 -6.28 -24.17 -4.30
N THR A 138 -7.11 -24.78 -3.46
CA THR A 138 -7.46 -24.19 -2.14
C THR A 138 -7.26 -25.13 -0.95
N ALA A 139 -6.94 -26.40 -1.19
CA ALA A 139 -6.92 -27.43 -0.14
C ALA A 139 -5.86 -27.20 0.95
N GLY A 140 -4.81 -26.41 0.68
CA GLY A 140 -3.78 -26.06 1.67
C GLY A 140 -3.94 -24.64 2.25
N GLU A 141 -4.98 -23.90 1.84
CA GLU A 141 -5.28 -22.56 2.33
C GLU A 141 -6.02 -22.56 3.67
N ASP A 142 -6.03 -21.41 4.35
CA ASP A 142 -6.92 -21.16 5.50
C ASP A 142 -8.33 -20.86 4.97
N PRO A 143 -9.33 -21.71 5.26
CA PRO A 143 -10.67 -21.55 4.71
C PRO A 143 -11.38 -20.29 5.24
N VAL A 144 -11.07 -19.85 6.46
CA VAL A 144 -11.66 -18.64 7.05
C VAL A 144 -11.11 -17.39 6.35
N VAL A 145 -9.79 -17.36 6.15
CA VAL A 145 -9.11 -16.26 5.44
C VAL A 145 -9.59 -16.19 3.99
N ARG A 146 -9.65 -17.35 3.32
CA ARG A 146 -10.13 -17.40 1.93
C ARG A 146 -11.57 -16.89 1.79
N GLN A 147 -12.48 -17.38 2.65
CA GLN A 147 -13.88 -16.96 2.57
C GLN A 147 -14.02 -15.45 2.87
N ALA A 148 -13.27 -14.92 3.84
CA ALA A 148 -13.26 -13.50 4.14
C ALA A 148 -12.79 -12.65 2.95
N ALA A 149 -11.79 -13.13 2.18
CA ALA A 149 -11.29 -12.46 0.98
C ALA A 149 -12.29 -12.53 -0.19
N ILE A 150 -12.97 -13.65 -0.38
CA ILE A 150 -14.03 -13.80 -1.38
C ILE A 150 -15.19 -12.85 -1.08
N ASP A 151 -15.66 -12.83 0.18
CA ASP A 151 -16.76 -11.95 0.60
C ASP A 151 -16.40 -10.47 0.40
N ALA A 152 -15.16 -10.09 0.70
CA ALA A 152 -14.68 -8.73 0.53
C ALA A 152 -14.55 -8.33 -0.96
N LEU A 153 -14.04 -9.21 -1.83
CA LEU A 153 -14.00 -8.96 -3.27
C LEU A 153 -15.41 -8.80 -3.85
N GLY A 154 -16.38 -9.54 -3.30
CA GLY A 154 -17.77 -9.51 -3.80
C GLY A 154 -17.83 -9.82 -5.29
N GLY A 155 -18.45 -8.94 -6.06
CA GLY A 155 -18.54 -9.05 -7.52
C GLY A 155 -17.43 -8.32 -8.29
N MET A 156 -16.42 -7.76 -7.62
CA MET A 156 -15.35 -7.02 -8.29
C MET A 156 -14.40 -7.95 -9.08
N ASN A 157 -13.96 -7.49 -10.24
CA ASN A 157 -12.93 -8.16 -11.01
C ASN A 157 -11.55 -7.85 -10.40
N GLY A 158 -10.99 -8.83 -9.70
CA GLY A 158 -9.76 -8.63 -8.96
C GLY A 158 -9.20 -9.90 -8.35
N THR A 159 -8.12 -9.75 -7.60
CA THR A 159 -7.49 -10.81 -6.80
C THR A 159 -7.16 -10.31 -5.41
N ALA A 160 -7.12 -11.23 -4.46
CA ALA A 160 -6.64 -10.98 -3.11
C ALA A 160 -5.61 -12.05 -2.73
N VAL A 161 -4.42 -11.61 -2.30
CA VAL A 161 -3.36 -12.46 -1.78
C VAL A 161 -3.15 -12.10 -0.31
N VAL A 162 -3.23 -13.11 0.55
CA VAL A 162 -3.09 -12.97 2.01
C VAL A 162 -1.92 -13.82 2.47
N ILE A 163 -0.99 -13.18 3.20
CA ILE A 163 0.31 -13.78 3.55
C ILE A 163 0.55 -13.64 5.05
N ASP A 164 1.07 -14.68 5.67
CA ASP A 164 1.68 -14.63 7.00
C ASP A 164 3.12 -14.09 6.85
N PRO A 165 3.40 -12.85 7.27
CA PRO A 165 4.71 -12.25 7.09
C PRO A 165 5.81 -12.89 7.95
N SER A 166 5.45 -13.60 9.01
CA SER A 166 6.41 -14.23 9.92
C SER A 166 7.17 -15.39 9.26
N ASN A 167 6.62 -15.95 8.17
CA ASN A 167 7.14 -17.18 7.59
C ASN A 167 7.00 -17.29 6.06
N GLY A 168 6.26 -16.37 5.40
CA GLY A 168 6.05 -16.34 3.95
C GLY A 168 4.97 -17.31 3.45
N ARG A 169 4.16 -17.91 4.34
CA ARG A 169 3.03 -18.75 3.92
C ARG A 169 1.91 -17.91 3.33
N ILE A 170 1.45 -18.27 2.15
CA ILE A 170 0.21 -17.76 1.58
C ILE A 170 -0.95 -18.48 2.28
N LEU A 171 -1.76 -17.71 2.99
CA LEU A 171 -2.94 -18.21 3.71
C LEU A 171 -4.15 -18.31 2.78
N ALA A 172 -4.24 -17.41 1.81
CA ALA A 172 -5.25 -17.47 0.75
C ALA A 172 -4.79 -16.69 -0.48
N MET A 173 -5.13 -17.21 -1.66
CA MET A 173 -4.91 -16.57 -2.96
C MET A 173 -6.16 -16.73 -3.81
N VAL A 174 -7.00 -15.69 -3.81
CA VAL A 174 -8.30 -15.67 -4.48
C VAL A 174 -8.13 -15.13 -5.90
N ASN A 175 -8.67 -15.81 -6.91
CA ASN A 175 -8.44 -15.58 -8.32
C ASN A 175 -6.95 -15.74 -8.68
N GLN A 176 -6.46 -16.97 -8.48
CA GLN A 176 -5.05 -17.36 -8.71
C GLN A 176 -4.60 -17.05 -10.13
N ARG A 177 -5.49 -17.14 -11.11
CA ARG A 177 -5.18 -16.77 -12.49
C ARG A 177 -4.66 -15.33 -12.61
N LEU A 178 -5.24 -14.37 -11.87
CA LEU A 178 -4.79 -12.98 -11.88
C LEU A 178 -3.59 -12.79 -10.94
N ALA A 179 -3.60 -13.42 -9.76
CA ALA A 179 -2.49 -13.34 -8.81
C ALA A 179 -1.16 -13.83 -9.38
N LEU A 180 -1.21 -14.88 -10.20
CA LEU A 180 -0.05 -15.55 -10.82
C LEU A 180 0.29 -15.00 -12.22
N SER A 181 -0.44 -14.01 -12.74
CA SER A 181 -0.21 -13.38 -14.04
C SER A 181 1.14 -12.65 -14.11
N PRO A 182 1.61 -12.22 -15.30
CA PRO A 182 2.87 -11.49 -15.45
C PRO A 182 2.93 -10.15 -14.71
N GLY A 183 1.91 -9.85 -13.92
CA GLY A 183 1.78 -8.63 -13.15
C GLY A 183 1.17 -7.48 -13.95
N ALA A 184 1.13 -6.33 -13.30
CA ALA A 184 0.59 -5.10 -13.85
C ALA A 184 1.43 -3.90 -13.39
N GLU A 185 1.22 -2.75 -14.01
CA GLU A 185 1.85 -1.51 -13.57
C GLU A 185 1.52 -1.26 -12.07
N PRO A 186 2.53 -1.13 -11.19
CA PRO A 186 2.30 -0.99 -9.75
C PRO A 186 1.66 0.34 -9.38
N CYS A 187 1.62 1.27 -10.30
CA CYS A 187 1.15 2.62 -10.05
C CYS A 187 1.88 3.23 -8.85
N SER A 188 1.15 3.86 -7.95
CA SER A 188 1.73 4.49 -6.76
C SER A 188 2.18 3.53 -5.65
N THR A 189 2.01 2.21 -5.77
CA THR A 189 2.56 1.27 -4.79
C THR A 189 4.09 1.18 -4.88
N ILE A 190 4.67 1.49 -6.05
CA ILE A 190 6.14 1.60 -6.23
C ILE A 190 6.78 2.59 -5.26
N LYS A 191 6.02 3.55 -4.74
CA LYS A 191 6.50 4.58 -3.82
C LYS A 191 7.00 4.02 -2.49
N ILE A 192 6.55 2.83 -2.09
CA ILE A 192 7.08 2.12 -0.90
C ILE A 192 8.56 1.80 -1.13
N THR A 193 8.89 1.24 -2.29
CA THR A 193 10.27 0.91 -2.69
C THR A 193 11.16 2.15 -2.75
N VAL A 194 10.66 3.22 -3.37
CA VAL A 194 11.41 4.48 -3.53
C VAL A 194 11.62 5.19 -2.19
N ALA A 195 10.62 5.17 -1.29
CA ALA A 195 10.73 5.72 0.05
C ALA A 195 11.82 4.97 0.84
N MET A 196 11.76 3.64 0.83
CA MET A 196 12.75 2.82 1.53
C MET A 196 14.16 3.02 0.95
N ALA A 197 14.31 3.11 -0.37
CA ALA A 197 15.58 3.41 -1.00
C ALA A 197 16.12 4.78 -0.54
N ALA A 198 15.29 5.83 -0.53
CA ALA A 198 15.70 7.16 -0.11
C ALA A 198 16.06 7.26 1.38
N LEU A 199 15.38 6.49 2.24
CA LEU A 199 15.73 6.33 3.65
C LEU A 199 17.06 5.60 3.82
N SER A 200 17.26 4.52 3.08
CA SER A 200 18.48 3.70 3.14
C SER A 200 19.72 4.48 2.67
N GLU A 201 19.56 5.35 1.68
CA GLU A 201 20.61 6.26 1.20
C GLU A 201 20.80 7.51 2.09
N GLY A 202 20.00 7.68 3.14
CA GLY A 202 20.07 8.85 4.01
C GLY A 202 19.69 10.17 3.34
N LEU A 203 19.00 10.12 2.18
CA LEU A 203 18.57 11.33 1.46
C LEU A 203 17.45 12.07 2.19
N VAL A 204 16.63 11.35 2.93
CA VAL A 204 15.52 11.86 3.73
C VAL A 204 15.30 10.98 4.96
N ASN A 205 14.63 11.54 5.97
CA ASN A 205 13.93 10.81 7.02
C ASN A 205 12.45 11.21 7.00
N ARG A 206 11.62 10.67 7.90
CA ARG A 206 10.17 10.97 7.95
C ARG A 206 9.84 12.46 7.94
N ASN A 207 10.66 13.28 8.57
CA ASN A 207 10.43 14.71 8.79
C ASN A 207 11.19 15.63 7.84
N THR A 208 12.13 15.12 7.03
CA THR A 208 12.94 15.93 6.13
C THR A 208 12.06 16.67 5.13
N PRO A 209 12.02 18.03 5.15
CA PRO A 209 11.24 18.79 4.19
C PRO A 209 11.94 18.79 2.83
N VAL A 210 11.29 18.26 1.81
CA VAL A 210 11.74 18.34 0.43
C VAL A 210 11.09 19.53 -0.24
N GLN A 211 11.91 20.40 -0.85
CA GLN A 211 11.42 21.54 -1.63
C GLN A 211 10.84 21.06 -2.95
N LEU A 212 9.59 21.41 -3.20
CA LEU A 212 8.85 21.16 -4.42
C LEU A 212 8.43 22.50 -5.06
N PRO A 213 8.04 22.54 -6.33
CA PRO A 213 7.53 23.74 -6.95
C PRO A 213 6.34 24.34 -6.17
N GLY A 214 6.58 25.48 -5.51
CA GLY A 214 5.55 26.22 -4.77
C GLY A 214 5.27 25.77 -3.34
N PHE A 215 5.81 24.66 -2.84
CA PHE A 215 5.58 24.17 -1.48
C PHE A 215 6.69 23.24 -0.97
N ARG A 216 6.63 22.90 0.32
CA ARG A 216 7.48 21.86 0.93
C ARG A 216 6.62 20.74 1.44
N MET A 217 7.16 19.52 1.47
CA MET A 217 6.48 18.33 1.97
C MET A 217 7.49 17.36 2.54
N ASN A 218 7.16 16.69 3.64
CA ASN A 218 7.95 15.58 4.17
C ASN A 218 7.48 14.23 3.61
N MET A 219 8.18 13.14 3.95
CA MET A 219 7.89 11.83 3.41
C MET A 219 6.58 11.25 3.97
N THR A 220 6.29 11.44 5.24
CA THR A 220 5.03 11.01 5.88
C THR A 220 3.82 11.53 5.12
N GLU A 221 3.77 12.87 4.88
CA GLU A 221 2.69 13.46 4.10
C GLU A 221 2.68 12.99 2.65
N ALA A 222 3.86 12.86 2.03
CA ALA A 222 3.98 12.47 0.62
C ALA A 222 3.48 11.03 0.39
N LEU A 223 3.78 10.10 1.29
CA LEU A 223 3.25 8.73 1.26
C LEU A 223 1.75 8.72 1.50
N ALA A 224 1.27 9.39 2.56
CA ALA A 224 -0.14 9.45 2.93
C ALA A 224 -1.01 10.00 1.79
N LYS A 225 -0.60 11.11 1.19
CA LYS A 225 -1.30 11.79 0.09
C LYS A 225 -0.92 11.26 -1.29
N SER A 226 0.04 10.32 -1.36
CA SER A 226 0.57 9.75 -2.62
C SER A 226 1.07 10.81 -3.60
N ASN A 227 1.84 11.80 -3.13
CA ASN A 227 2.27 12.95 -3.91
C ASN A 227 3.29 12.55 -4.99
N ASN A 228 2.96 12.76 -6.26
CA ASN A 228 3.80 12.35 -7.38
C ASN A 228 5.09 13.19 -7.49
N LEU A 229 4.98 14.53 -7.33
CA LEU A 229 6.13 15.42 -7.45
C LEU A 229 7.22 15.11 -6.41
N TYR A 230 6.80 14.74 -5.21
CA TYR A 230 7.74 14.30 -4.16
C TYR A 230 8.55 13.09 -4.61
N PHE A 231 7.88 12.04 -5.08
CA PHE A 231 8.52 10.79 -5.48
C PHE A 231 9.29 10.92 -6.80
N GLU A 232 8.84 11.75 -7.73
CA GLU A 232 9.65 12.13 -8.90
C GLU A 232 10.95 12.83 -8.49
N THR A 233 10.88 13.73 -7.50
CA THR A 233 12.04 14.44 -6.99
C THR A 233 13.00 13.49 -6.29
N LEU A 234 12.49 12.55 -5.47
CA LEU A 234 13.33 11.51 -4.86
C LEU A 234 13.98 10.60 -5.91
N GLY A 235 13.22 10.15 -6.90
CA GLY A 235 13.73 9.33 -7.99
C GLY A 235 14.88 10.00 -8.74
N ARG A 236 14.74 11.29 -9.08
CA ARG A 236 15.82 12.07 -9.74
C ARG A 236 17.05 12.25 -8.83
N ARG A 237 16.86 12.38 -7.50
CA ARG A 237 17.98 12.49 -6.54
C ARG A 237 18.70 11.15 -6.33
N LEU A 238 17.95 10.06 -6.32
CA LEU A 238 18.50 8.70 -6.24
C LEU A 238 19.28 8.36 -7.52
N GLY A 239 18.73 8.68 -8.68
CA GLY A 239 19.20 8.21 -9.97
C GLY A 239 18.75 6.77 -10.24
N PHE A 240 18.79 6.36 -11.51
CA PHE A 240 18.28 5.06 -11.94
C PHE A 240 19.02 3.90 -11.27
N GLU A 241 20.34 3.94 -11.23
CA GLU A 241 21.16 2.86 -10.69
C GLU A 241 20.80 2.48 -9.25
N ARG A 242 20.59 3.49 -8.36
CA ARG A 242 20.19 3.21 -6.99
C ARG A 242 18.77 2.71 -6.89
N VAL A 243 17.85 3.32 -7.65
CA VAL A 243 16.45 2.86 -7.66
C VAL A 243 16.36 1.41 -8.15
N HIS A 244 17.09 1.04 -9.20
CA HIS A 244 17.18 -0.32 -9.72
C HIS A 244 17.81 -1.28 -8.70
N HIS A 245 18.93 -0.86 -8.08
CA HIS A 245 19.59 -1.66 -7.04
C HIS A 245 18.64 -2.02 -5.91
N TYR A 246 17.93 -1.02 -5.35
CA TYR A 246 17.00 -1.28 -4.26
C TYR A 246 15.76 -2.08 -4.72
N ALA A 247 15.25 -1.84 -5.91
CA ALA A 247 14.15 -2.63 -6.44
C ALA A 247 14.53 -4.12 -6.53
N THR A 248 15.70 -4.43 -7.08
CA THR A 248 16.22 -5.81 -7.15
C THR A 248 16.49 -6.38 -5.76
N LEU A 249 17.10 -5.59 -4.85
CA LEU A 249 17.34 -6.01 -3.47
C LEU A 249 16.03 -6.40 -2.76
N PHE A 250 14.94 -5.69 -3.02
CA PHE A 250 13.62 -5.97 -2.45
C PHE A 250 12.84 -7.06 -3.18
N GLY A 251 13.42 -7.66 -4.23
CA GLY A 251 12.86 -8.81 -4.95
C GLY A 251 11.95 -8.45 -6.12
N LEU A 252 11.93 -7.17 -6.53
CA LEU A 252 11.22 -6.78 -7.75
C LEU A 252 12.00 -7.28 -8.98
N GLY A 253 11.29 -7.86 -9.94
CA GLY A 253 11.92 -8.49 -11.11
C GLY A 253 12.41 -9.92 -10.87
N GLU A 254 12.11 -10.51 -9.69
CA GLU A 254 12.40 -11.90 -9.35
C GLU A 254 11.11 -12.65 -8.99
N LEU A 255 11.06 -13.97 -9.17
CA LEU A 255 9.95 -14.79 -8.65
C LEU A 255 9.87 -14.63 -7.13
N ALA A 256 8.68 -14.34 -6.61
CA ALA A 256 8.45 -14.24 -5.18
C ALA A 256 8.25 -15.60 -4.52
N GLY A 257 7.67 -16.55 -5.26
CA GLY A 257 7.32 -17.87 -4.78
C GLY A 257 8.46 -18.87 -4.79
N TYR A 258 8.35 -19.88 -3.93
CA TYR A 258 9.14 -21.08 -3.97
C TYR A 258 8.32 -22.20 -4.60
N HIS A 259 8.60 -22.52 -5.85
CA HIS A 259 7.91 -23.57 -6.64
C HIS A 259 6.37 -23.40 -6.69
N ILE A 260 5.86 -22.14 -6.73
CA ILE A 260 4.44 -21.91 -6.96
C ILE A 260 4.13 -22.17 -8.43
N GLN A 261 3.34 -23.20 -8.70
CA GLN A 261 2.99 -23.58 -10.06
C GLN A 261 2.20 -22.47 -10.75
N GLY A 262 2.63 -22.09 -11.94
CA GLY A 262 1.97 -21.07 -12.76
C GLY A 262 2.34 -19.63 -12.39
N GLU A 263 3.21 -19.40 -11.38
CA GLU A 263 3.71 -18.06 -11.09
C GLU A 263 4.48 -17.52 -12.31
N GLN A 264 4.11 -16.33 -12.75
CA GLN A 264 4.80 -15.61 -13.80
C GLN A 264 5.62 -14.46 -13.22
N LEU A 265 6.66 -14.07 -13.92
CA LEU A 265 7.58 -13.03 -13.50
C LEU A 265 7.02 -11.65 -13.87
N GLY A 266 6.96 -10.74 -12.92
CA GLY A 266 6.89 -9.32 -13.19
C GLY A 266 8.25 -8.80 -13.68
N SER A 267 8.29 -7.62 -14.28
CA SER A 267 9.50 -7.05 -14.86
C SER A 267 9.89 -5.73 -14.20
N TYR A 268 11.19 -5.56 -13.99
CA TYR A 268 11.80 -4.29 -13.67
C TYR A 268 12.82 -3.94 -14.77
N PRO A 269 12.75 -2.75 -15.42
CA PRO A 269 13.62 -2.44 -16.56
C PRO A 269 15.08 -2.31 -16.16
N ASP A 270 16.00 -2.72 -17.05
CA ASP A 270 17.47 -2.58 -16.88
C ASP A 270 17.99 -1.16 -17.21
N ARG A 271 17.12 -0.27 -17.66
CA ARG A 271 17.44 1.12 -17.99
C ARG A 271 16.28 2.05 -17.69
N GLU A 272 16.59 3.30 -17.43
CA GLU A 272 15.56 4.30 -17.20
C GLU A 272 14.73 4.60 -18.46
N LEU A 273 13.53 5.13 -18.23
CA LEU A 273 12.71 5.69 -19.29
C LEU A 273 13.45 6.86 -19.98
N PRO A 274 13.19 7.09 -21.27
CA PRO A 274 13.65 8.31 -21.96
C PRO A 274 13.24 9.57 -21.19
N ALA A 275 14.08 10.59 -21.20
CA ALA A 275 13.78 11.88 -20.56
C ALA A 275 12.48 12.51 -21.10
N SER A 276 12.17 12.31 -22.39
CA SER A 276 10.92 12.71 -23.04
C SER A 276 9.67 12.05 -22.42
N GLU A 277 9.81 10.89 -21.79
CA GLU A 277 8.76 10.15 -21.10
C GLU A 277 8.77 10.37 -19.60
N GLY A 278 9.71 11.19 -19.09
CA GLY A 278 9.83 11.58 -17.70
C GLY A 278 10.91 10.90 -16.90
N GLY A 279 11.70 10.01 -17.55
CA GLY A 279 12.88 9.37 -16.95
C GLY A 279 12.59 8.59 -15.67
N VAL A 280 13.61 8.43 -14.84
CA VAL A 280 13.51 7.74 -13.53
C VAL A 280 12.45 8.37 -12.61
N GLY A 281 12.15 9.66 -12.76
CA GLY A 281 11.11 10.31 -11.96
C GLY A 281 9.73 9.69 -12.17
N ARG A 282 9.34 9.40 -13.41
CA ARG A 282 8.07 8.73 -13.73
C ARG A 282 8.04 7.29 -13.24
N MET A 283 9.15 6.57 -13.37
CA MET A 283 9.27 5.21 -12.82
C MET A 283 9.04 5.22 -11.30
N CYS A 284 9.58 6.19 -10.59
CA CYS A 284 9.48 6.30 -9.13
C CYS A 284 8.11 6.79 -8.62
N SER A 285 7.36 7.53 -9.43
CA SER A 285 6.08 8.11 -9.00
C SER A 285 4.87 7.31 -9.44
N PHE A 286 4.94 6.67 -10.60
CA PHE A 286 3.83 5.93 -11.23
C PHE A 286 4.14 4.44 -11.43
N GLY A 287 5.40 4.04 -11.38
CA GLY A 287 5.82 2.67 -11.76
C GLY A 287 5.77 2.45 -13.26
N GLN A 288 5.86 3.52 -14.06
CA GLN A 288 5.81 3.41 -15.52
C GLN A 288 6.92 2.50 -16.03
N SER A 289 6.61 1.59 -16.94
CA SER A 289 7.46 0.51 -17.46
C SER A 289 7.85 -0.59 -16.47
N VAL A 290 7.34 -0.54 -15.25
CA VAL A 290 7.49 -1.61 -14.26
C VAL A 290 6.23 -2.48 -14.28
N SER A 291 6.39 -3.80 -14.22
CA SER A 291 5.30 -4.74 -13.99
C SER A 291 5.57 -5.51 -12.70
N LEU A 292 4.67 -5.42 -11.73
CA LEU A 292 4.74 -6.18 -10.48
C LEU A 292 3.59 -7.17 -10.38
N THR A 293 3.91 -8.37 -9.90
CA THR A 293 2.88 -9.33 -9.51
C THR A 293 2.37 -9.03 -8.09
N PRO A 294 1.15 -9.42 -7.75
CA PRO A 294 0.67 -9.36 -6.36
C PRO A 294 1.59 -10.10 -5.37
N LEU A 295 2.23 -11.18 -5.82
CA LEU A 295 3.16 -11.96 -5.01
C LEU A 295 4.45 -11.19 -4.73
N GLN A 296 5.06 -10.54 -5.74
CA GLN A 296 6.27 -9.73 -5.54
C GLN A 296 6.02 -8.58 -4.56
N LEU A 297 4.91 -7.86 -4.74
CA LEU A 297 4.53 -6.78 -3.84
C LEU A 297 4.23 -7.29 -2.43
N GLY A 298 3.53 -8.43 -2.32
CA GLY A 298 3.21 -9.09 -1.06
C GLY A 298 4.46 -9.56 -0.30
N ALA A 299 5.43 -10.16 -0.99
CA ALA A 299 6.70 -10.59 -0.39
C ALA A 299 7.49 -9.40 0.17
N TYR A 300 7.57 -8.30 -0.58
CA TYR A 300 8.25 -7.09 -0.12
C TYR A 300 7.54 -6.43 1.07
N VAL A 301 6.22 -6.30 1.02
CA VAL A 301 5.44 -5.77 2.16
C VAL A 301 5.55 -6.69 3.39
N SER A 302 5.64 -8.02 3.19
CA SER A 302 5.90 -8.98 4.27
C SER A 302 7.26 -8.75 4.92
N ALA A 303 8.29 -8.46 4.12
CA ALA A 303 9.60 -8.12 4.65
C ALA A 303 9.60 -6.81 5.47
N ILE A 304 8.77 -5.83 5.11
CA ILE A 304 8.56 -4.64 5.95
C ILE A 304 7.88 -5.01 7.26
N ALA A 305 6.78 -5.77 7.19
CA ALA A 305 5.97 -6.14 8.36
C ALA A 305 6.72 -7.01 9.38
N ASN A 306 7.77 -7.74 8.96
CA ASN A 306 8.53 -8.64 9.81
C ASN A 306 9.93 -8.13 10.21
N GLY A 307 10.26 -6.86 9.92
CA GLY A 307 11.54 -6.28 10.32
C GLY A 307 12.68 -6.44 9.32
N GLY A 308 12.44 -6.99 8.12
CA GLY A 308 13.44 -7.06 7.04
C GLY A 308 13.76 -8.45 6.50
N THR A 309 13.06 -9.49 6.91
CA THR A 309 13.27 -10.83 6.35
C THR A 309 12.41 -11.03 5.09
N LEU A 310 13.04 -11.10 3.93
CA LEU A 310 12.38 -11.45 2.69
C LEU A 310 12.31 -12.98 2.55
N TYR A 311 11.12 -13.53 2.72
CA TYR A 311 10.87 -14.94 2.50
C TYR A 311 10.52 -15.23 1.04
N TYR A 312 10.84 -16.44 0.58
CA TYR A 312 10.11 -17.02 -0.54
C TYR A 312 8.68 -17.27 -0.09
N LEU A 313 7.72 -16.80 -0.87
CA LEU A 313 6.32 -17.13 -0.62
C LEU A 313 6.09 -18.61 -0.96
N GLN A 314 5.26 -19.28 -0.16
CA GLN A 314 4.87 -20.67 -0.40
C GLN A 314 3.36 -20.79 -0.31
N HIS A 315 2.80 -21.50 -1.28
CA HIS A 315 1.36 -21.78 -1.36
C HIS A 315 1.14 -23.29 -1.26
N PRO A 316 0.91 -23.83 -0.06
CA PRO A 316 0.56 -25.24 0.09
C PRO A 316 -0.70 -25.59 -0.71
N THR A 317 -0.64 -26.67 -1.48
CA THR A 317 -1.74 -27.12 -2.36
C THR A 317 -2.56 -28.23 -1.75
N SER A 318 -2.12 -28.75 -0.59
CA SER A 318 -2.80 -29.81 0.16
C SER A 318 -2.66 -29.63 1.68
N PRO A 319 -3.54 -30.26 2.49
CA PRO A 319 -3.40 -30.25 3.94
C PRO A 319 -2.07 -30.87 4.42
N ALA A 320 -1.56 -31.86 3.70
CA ALA A 320 -0.28 -32.50 4.01
C ALA A 320 0.90 -31.52 3.83
N GLU A 321 0.93 -30.79 2.71
CA GLU A 321 1.93 -29.74 2.50
C GLU A 321 1.80 -28.61 3.52
N ALA A 322 0.58 -28.22 3.87
CA ALA A 322 0.33 -27.22 4.90
C ALA A 322 0.84 -27.65 6.29
N ALA A 323 0.69 -28.94 6.63
CA ALA A 323 1.18 -29.52 7.89
C ALA A 323 2.71 -29.66 7.93
N GLN A 324 3.36 -29.82 6.77
CA GLN A 324 4.82 -29.95 6.62
C GLN A 324 5.49 -28.62 6.23
N PHE A 325 4.77 -27.53 6.30
CA PHE A 325 5.27 -26.22 5.90
C PHE A 325 6.52 -25.83 6.70
N GLN A 326 7.56 -25.37 5.99
CA GLN A 326 8.78 -24.82 6.56
C GLN A 326 9.11 -23.48 5.89
N PRO A 327 9.36 -22.43 6.68
CA PRO A 327 9.75 -21.13 6.15
C PRO A 327 11.04 -21.20 5.33
N ARG A 328 11.11 -20.44 4.23
CA ARG A 328 12.31 -20.34 3.38
C ARG A 328 12.71 -18.91 3.22
N VAL A 329 13.82 -18.53 3.85
CA VAL A 329 14.39 -17.18 3.72
C VAL A 329 15.01 -17.03 2.34
N LYS A 330 14.62 -15.99 1.61
CA LYS A 330 15.25 -15.59 0.34
C LYS A 330 16.47 -14.71 0.61
N ARG A 331 16.33 -13.71 1.46
CA ARG A 331 17.42 -12.83 1.94
C ARG A 331 16.97 -11.98 3.13
N THR A 332 17.93 -11.42 3.86
CA THR A 332 17.68 -10.41 4.89
C THR A 332 17.97 -9.03 4.32
N LEU A 333 17.03 -8.11 4.51
CA LEU A 333 17.12 -6.72 4.06
C LEU A 333 17.59 -5.83 5.23
N PRO A 334 18.58 -4.95 5.06
CA PRO A 334 19.05 -4.06 6.13
C PRO A 334 18.15 -2.84 6.32
N ILE A 335 16.83 -3.06 6.39
CA ILE A 335 15.81 -2.00 6.41
C ILE A 335 15.20 -1.75 7.79
N GLY A 336 15.41 -2.63 8.77
CA GLY A 336 14.70 -2.61 10.06
C GLY A 336 14.66 -1.23 10.73
N ARG A 337 15.81 -0.52 10.74
CA ARG A 337 15.91 0.82 11.34
C ARG A 337 15.09 1.91 10.63
N TYR A 338 14.69 1.68 9.38
CA TYR A 338 13.95 2.66 8.57
C TYR A 338 12.44 2.38 8.51
N ILE A 339 12.03 1.20 8.97
CA ILE A 339 10.62 0.79 8.95
C ILE A 339 9.73 1.78 9.69
N PRO A 340 10.08 2.28 10.91
CA PRO A 340 9.23 3.24 11.61
C PRO A 340 9.02 4.55 10.84
N ASP A 341 10.02 4.99 10.05
CA ASP A 341 9.92 6.18 9.21
C ASP A 341 8.97 5.97 8.02
N LEU A 342 8.91 4.75 7.50
CA LEU A 342 8.01 4.37 6.41
C LEU A 342 6.57 4.19 6.91
N GLU A 343 6.40 3.53 8.06
CA GLU A 343 5.11 3.22 8.69
C GLU A 343 4.28 4.46 8.97
N ASP A 344 4.87 5.55 9.44
CA ASP A 344 4.15 6.81 9.66
C ASP A 344 3.41 7.28 8.40
N GLY A 345 4.04 7.15 7.24
CA GLY A 345 3.42 7.52 5.97
C GLY A 345 2.38 6.51 5.49
N MET A 346 2.61 5.21 5.73
CA MET A 346 1.67 4.14 5.41
C MET A 346 0.43 4.16 6.32
N ALA A 347 0.60 4.43 7.61
CA ALA A 347 -0.49 4.69 8.56
C ALA A 347 -1.28 5.93 8.15
N GLY A 348 -0.59 7.04 7.84
CA GLY A 348 -1.21 8.26 7.36
C GLY A 348 -2.06 8.05 6.10
N ALA A 349 -1.65 7.14 5.19
CA ALA A 349 -2.47 6.80 4.03
C ALA A 349 -3.82 6.19 4.41
N VAL A 350 -3.87 5.39 5.46
CA VAL A 350 -5.08 4.74 5.98
C VAL A 350 -5.93 5.69 6.81
N GLU A 351 -5.29 6.51 7.67
CA GLU A 351 -6.04 7.35 8.62
C GLU A 351 -6.68 8.57 7.95
N TYR A 352 -5.92 9.29 7.12
CA TYR A 352 -6.40 10.55 6.51
C TYR A 352 -6.09 10.67 5.02
N GLY A 353 -5.33 9.72 4.46
CA GLY A 353 -4.81 9.78 3.11
C GLY A 353 -5.66 9.05 2.07
N THR A 354 -4.96 8.45 1.11
CA THR A 354 -5.58 7.83 -0.06
C THR A 354 -6.30 6.53 0.23
N ALA A 355 -5.99 5.86 1.34
CA ALA A 355 -6.60 4.61 1.77
C ALA A 355 -7.66 4.77 2.89
N ARG A 356 -8.06 6.02 3.23
CA ARG A 356 -9.00 6.29 4.33
C ARG A 356 -10.35 5.56 4.23
N ARG A 357 -10.71 5.06 3.05
CA ARG A 357 -11.92 4.24 2.86
C ARG A 357 -11.87 2.91 3.60
N LEU A 358 -10.68 2.39 3.94
CA LEU A 358 -10.52 1.22 4.80
C LEU A 358 -11.21 1.44 6.14
N ARG A 359 -11.02 2.64 6.72
CA ARG A 359 -11.59 3.01 8.03
C ARG A 359 -13.11 3.14 8.04
N ALA A 360 -13.78 3.16 6.89
CA ALA A 360 -15.24 3.07 6.84
C ALA A 360 -15.74 1.69 7.34
N ASN A 361 -14.91 0.65 7.21
CA ASN A 361 -15.28 -0.73 7.53
C ASN A 361 -14.55 -1.32 8.73
N PHE A 362 -13.31 -0.87 9.02
CA PHE A 362 -12.47 -1.51 10.03
C PHE A 362 -11.62 -0.51 10.81
N HIS A 363 -11.68 -0.59 12.15
CA HIS A 363 -10.98 0.31 13.09
C HIS A 363 -10.20 -0.43 14.18
N GLU A 364 -10.37 -1.73 14.29
CA GLU A 364 -10.01 -2.54 15.45
C GLU A 364 -8.50 -2.75 15.58
N LEU A 365 -7.76 -2.73 14.46
CA LEU A 365 -6.31 -2.90 14.45
C LEU A 365 -5.61 -1.77 13.67
N PRO A 366 -4.36 -1.44 14.02
CA PRO A 366 -3.50 -0.64 13.15
C PRO A 366 -3.34 -1.31 11.77
N VAL A 367 -3.44 -0.53 10.71
CA VAL A 367 -3.19 -0.98 9.34
C VAL A 367 -2.28 0.03 8.66
N PHE A 368 -1.23 -0.48 8.04
CA PHE A 368 -0.23 0.26 7.29
C PHE A 368 -0.35 -0.12 5.82
N GLY A 369 -0.46 0.85 4.91
CA GLY A 369 -0.66 0.47 3.52
C GLY A 369 -0.46 1.58 2.51
N LYS A 370 -0.48 1.19 1.24
CA LYS A 370 -0.30 2.10 0.11
C LYS A 370 -1.23 1.73 -1.04
N THR A 371 -1.95 2.73 -1.54
CA THR A 371 -2.80 2.60 -2.72
C THR A 371 -2.02 2.85 -4.00
N GLY A 372 -2.44 2.18 -5.08
CA GLY A 372 -2.05 2.46 -6.46
C GLY A 372 -3.28 2.64 -7.34
N THR A 373 -3.25 3.62 -8.23
CA THR A 373 -4.29 3.81 -9.25
C THR A 373 -3.63 4.32 -10.52
N CYS A 374 -3.82 3.61 -11.60
CA CYS A 374 -3.43 4.01 -12.95
C CYS A 374 -4.31 3.31 -13.99
N SER A 375 -4.02 3.53 -15.26
CA SER A 375 -4.79 2.95 -16.36
C SER A 375 -3.84 2.56 -17.48
N ASN A 376 -4.08 1.41 -18.07
CA ASN A 376 -3.33 0.89 -19.20
C ASN A 376 -4.30 0.27 -20.20
N GLY A 377 -4.21 0.67 -21.48
CA GLY A 377 -4.95 0.06 -22.58
C GLY A 377 -6.48 0.00 -22.39
N GLY A 378 -7.09 1.04 -21.75
CA GLY A 378 -8.54 1.07 -21.48
C GLY A 378 -8.96 0.26 -20.24
N THR A 379 -8.00 -0.33 -19.51
CA THR A 379 -8.20 -1.00 -18.23
C THR A 379 -7.67 -0.13 -17.11
N ARG A 380 -8.45 0.08 -16.08
CA ARG A 380 -8.04 0.77 -14.86
C ARG A 380 -7.57 -0.23 -13.83
N LEU A 381 -6.49 0.10 -13.13
CA LEU A 381 -5.90 -0.69 -12.07
C LEU A 381 -6.14 -0.03 -10.72
N GLY A 382 -6.51 -0.83 -9.74
CA GLY A 382 -6.68 -0.43 -8.35
C GLY A 382 -5.91 -1.35 -7.42
N TRP A 383 -4.81 -0.87 -6.86
CA TRP A 383 -3.96 -1.60 -5.92
C TRP A 383 -4.15 -1.11 -4.49
N PHE A 384 -4.12 -2.04 -3.56
CA PHE A 384 -3.83 -1.74 -2.18
C PHE A 384 -2.99 -2.87 -1.58
N ALA A 385 -1.79 -2.52 -1.14
CA ALA A 385 -0.91 -3.41 -0.42
C ALA A 385 -0.76 -2.90 1.00
N SER A 386 -0.97 -3.78 1.99
CA SER A 386 -1.03 -3.42 3.40
C SER A 386 -0.65 -4.56 4.32
N TYR A 387 -0.38 -4.22 5.55
CA TYR A 387 -0.36 -5.17 6.65
C TYR A 387 -1.10 -4.61 7.86
N SER A 388 -1.70 -5.50 8.63
CA SER A 388 -2.20 -5.21 9.96
C SER A 388 -1.16 -5.61 10.99
N ASP A 389 -1.07 -4.85 12.07
CA ASP A 389 -0.26 -5.21 13.22
C ASP A 389 -1.17 -5.58 14.39
N SER A 390 -0.95 -6.76 14.96
CA SER A 390 -1.75 -7.28 16.08
C SER A 390 -0.85 -8.08 17.02
N PRO A 391 -1.14 -8.06 18.33
CA PRO A 391 -0.44 -8.90 19.30
C PRO A 391 -0.53 -10.40 19.00
N GLN A 392 -1.51 -10.81 18.19
CA GLN A 392 -1.74 -12.18 17.76
C GLN A 392 -1.10 -12.50 16.39
N GLY A 393 -0.24 -11.62 15.90
CA GLY A 393 0.47 -11.76 14.64
C GLY A 393 -0.01 -10.79 13.56
N SER A 394 0.93 -10.39 12.72
CA SER A 394 0.67 -9.51 11.57
C SER A 394 0.09 -10.30 10.40
N LEU A 395 -0.64 -9.62 9.53
CA LEU A 395 -1.22 -10.19 8.32
C LEU A 395 -1.01 -9.23 7.15
N VAL A 396 -0.37 -9.71 6.10
CA VAL A 396 -0.17 -8.94 4.86
C VAL A 396 -1.27 -9.25 3.86
N THR A 397 -1.77 -8.20 3.21
CA THR A 397 -2.78 -8.31 2.15
C THR A 397 -2.39 -7.51 0.93
N VAL A 398 -2.61 -8.08 -0.25
CA VAL A 398 -2.52 -7.39 -1.53
C VAL A 398 -3.82 -7.58 -2.29
N PHE A 399 -4.55 -6.49 -2.51
CA PHE A 399 -5.70 -6.45 -3.39
C PHE A 399 -5.30 -5.75 -4.69
N LEU A 400 -5.51 -6.43 -5.81
CA LEU A 400 -5.44 -5.87 -7.16
C LEU A 400 -6.82 -5.98 -7.81
N LEU A 401 -7.35 -4.86 -8.25
CA LEU A 401 -8.58 -4.75 -9.02
C LEU A 401 -8.26 -4.33 -10.44
N GLU A 402 -8.94 -4.93 -11.42
CA GLU A 402 -8.86 -4.56 -12.83
C GLU A 402 -10.26 -4.23 -13.35
N GLY A 403 -10.38 -3.20 -14.18
CA GLY A 403 -11.67 -2.90 -14.76
C GLY A 403 -11.85 -1.48 -15.27
N GLY A 404 -13.05 -0.95 -15.08
CA GLY A 404 -13.45 0.37 -15.53
C GLY A 404 -13.44 1.42 -14.43
N ARG A 405 -14.45 2.27 -14.44
CA ARG A 405 -14.52 3.47 -13.60
C ARG A 405 -14.51 3.17 -12.09
N ASP A 406 -15.11 2.06 -11.66
CA ASP A 406 -15.24 1.70 -10.24
C ASP A 406 -14.00 1.01 -9.69
N THR A 407 -12.97 0.80 -10.53
CA THR A 407 -11.69 0.21 -10.17
C THR A 407 -10.67 1.29 -9.87
N PHE A 408 -10.21 1.38 -8.62
CA PHE A 408 -9.18 2.33 -8.18
C PHE A 408 -8.64 1.96 -6.79
N GLY A 409 -7.47 2.46 -6.44
CA GLY A 409 -6.79 2.10 -5.19
C GLY A 409 -7.61 2.33 -3.90
N PRO A 410 -8.29 3.49 -3.71
CA PRO A 410 -9.19 3.66 -2.57
C PRO A 410 -10.34 2.65 -2.47
N ARG A 411 -10.79 2.06 -3.61
CA ARG A 411 -11.76 0.95 -3.58
C ARG A 411 -11.10 -0.34 -3.11
N ALA A 412 -9.89 -0.64 -3.58
CA ALA A 412 -9.13 -1.79 -3.08
C ALA A 412 -8.88 -1.68 -1.56
N ALA A 413 -8.58 -0.49 -1.05
CA ALA A 413 -8.44 -0.25 0.39
C ALA A 413 -9.76 -0.45 1.16
N GLU A 414 -10.89 -0.02 0.60
CA GLU A 414 -12.23 -0.23 1.16
C GLU A 414 -12.53 -1.74 1.30
N LEU A 415 -12.30 -2.53 0.24
CA LEU A 415 -12.48 -3.99 0.27
C LEU A 415 -11.52 -4.67 1.27
N THR A 416 -10.30 -4.16 1.40
CA THR A 416 -9.38 -4.66 2.44
C THR A 416 -9.92 -4.40 3.85
N GLY A 417 -10.58 -3.26 4.08
CA GLY A 417 -11.28 -3.00 5.34
C GLY A 417 -12.42 -4.00 5.60
N GLU A 418 -13.20 -4.33 4.57
CA GLU A 418 -14.24 -5.37 4.63
C GLU A 418 -13.63 -6.74 4.95
N PHE A 419 -12.49 -7.08 4.33
CA PHE A 419 -11.76 -8.31 4.60
C PHE A 419 -11.33 -8.42 6.08
N TYR A 420 -10.67 -7.38 6.61
CA TYR A 420 -10.24 -7.39 8.01
C TYR A 420 -11.43 -7.47 8.97
N LYS A 421 -12.53 -6.75 8.69
CA LYS A 421 -13.76 -6.84 9.48
C LYS A 421 -14.36 -8.25 9.45
N ASN A 422 -14.36 -8.91 8.29
CA ASN A 422 -14.82 -10.28 8.16
C ASN A 422 -14.00 -11.25 9.00
N LEU A 423 -12.68 -11.09 9.06
CA LEU A 423 -11.80 -11.88 9.92
C LEU A 423 -12.04 -11.60 11.40
N TRP A 424 -12.17 -10.32 11.76
CA TRP A 424 -12.45 -9.90 13.12
C TRP A 424 -13.75 -10.50 13.64
N ASN A 425 -14.83 -10.39 12.88
CA ASN A 425 -16.13 -10.94 13.23
C ASN A 425 -16.16 -12.46 13.36
N ARG A 426 -15.21 -13.17 12.71
CA ARG A 426 -15.00 -14.61 12.80
C ARG A 426 -14.01 -15.01 13.89
N ASN A 427 -13.57 -14.08 14.72
CA ASN A 427 -12.58 -14.29 15.79
C ASN A 427 -11.24 -14.89 15.31
N TRP A 428 -10.89 -14.73 14.04
CA TRP A 428 -9.70 -15.34 13.46
C TRP A 428 -8.42 -14.93 14.17
N PHE A 429 -8.24 -13.64 14.48
CA PHE A 429 -7.06 -13.11 15.18
C PHE A 429 -6.91 -13.71 16.58
N ALA A 430 -8.02 -13.82 17.33
CA ALA A 430 -8.00 -14.42 18.67
C ALA A 430 -7.64 -15.92 18.63
N ALA A 431 -8.19 -16.67 17.66
CA ALA A 431 -7.89 -18.07 17.48
C ALA A 431 -6.43 -18.32 17.09
N LYS A 432 -5.84 -17.46 16.24
CA LYS A 432 -4.41 -17.54 15.86
C LYS A 432 -3.51 -17.36 17.09
N GLY A 433 -3.76 -16.36 17.93
CA GLY A 433 -2.99 -16.12 19.15
C GLY A 433 -3.03 -17.29 20.15
N GLN A 434 -4.15 -18.00 20.24
CA GLN A 434 -4.25 -19.21 21.07
C GLN A 434 -3.45 -20.38 20.52
N GLN A 435 -3.42 -20.57 19.19
CA GLN A 435 -2.62 -21.63 18.55
C GLN A 435 -1.11 -21.38 18.73
N GLU A 436 -0.65 -20.15 18.59
CA GLU A 436 0.76 -19.80 18.81
C GLU A 436 1.16 -20.01 20.28
N SER A 437 0.31 -19.61 21.23
CA SER A 437 0.54 -19.82 22.66
C SER A 437 0.58 -21.30 23.02
N ALA A 438 -0.29 -22.13 22.43
CA ALA A 438 -0.32 -23.58 22.66
C ALA A 438 0.92 -24.29 22.08
N SER A 439 1.48 -23.79 20.98
CA SER A 439 2.70 -24.35 20.37
C SER A 439 3.97 -24.07 21.16
N VAL A 440 3.98 -23.01 21.97
CA VAL A 440 5.12 -22.63 22.83
C VAL A 440 5.14 -23.42 24.16
N TRP A 441 4.01 -24.01 24.59
CA TRP A 441 3.88 -24.67 25.91
C TRP A 441 3.90 -26.21 25.97
N PRO A 442 4.07 -27.02 24.92
CA PRO A 442 4.04 -28.49 25.08
C PRO A 442 5.27 -29.09 25.77
N ALA A 443 6.36 -28.34 25.95
CA ALA A 443 7.62 -28.89 26.47
C ALA A 443 7.73 -28.92 27.99
N TYR A 444 6.83 -28.30 28.75
CA TYR A 444 6.96 -28.18 30.22
C TYR A 444 6.04 -29.09 31.05
N SER A 445 5.07 -29.79 30.46
CA SER A 445 4.10 -30.59 31.22
C SER A 445 4.43 -32.07 31.31
N GLN A 446 5.50 -32.59 30.70
CA GLN A 446 5.86 -34.00 30.73
C GLN A 446 7.12 -34.35 31.56
N ALA A 447 7.67 -33.40 32.32
CA ALA A 447 8.79 -33.67 33.21
C ALA A 447 8.37 -33.45 34.66
N ARG A 448 7.58 -34.39 35.21
CA ARG A 448 7.59 -34.73 36.67
C ARG A 448 7.49 -36.24 36.83
N PRO A 449 8.44 -36.82 37.60
CA PRO A 449 8.46 -38.22 37.92
C PRO A 449 7.31 -38.64 38.87
#